data_78970efcc02e9bc0dde895cb14ec1eb4
#
_entry.id   78970efcc02e9bc0dde895cb14ec1eb4
#
_cell.length_a   1.000
_cell.length_b   1.000
_cell.length_c   1.000
_cell.angle_alpha   90.00
_cell.angle_beta   90.00
_cell.angle_gamma   90.00
#
_symmetry.space_group_name_H-M   'P 1'
#
loop_
_entity.id
_entity.type
_entity.pdbx_description
1 polymer ?
#
loop_
_entity_poly.entity_id
_entity_poly.type
_entity_poly.pdbx_seq_one_letter_code
_entity_poly.pdbx_strand_id
1 'polypeptide(L)'
;MREAIHDQTVIVHGDCWPEMSAIQHVVRVIHPEYPCDLAGSLTDLLHFLTQAPGALLILCLRPREHIYLFYALKQVLLNHPALVISDEFFFSDRLVLQSWGGLSFTSHRDITPLITAIQKYGQPPHPLEGGLSRFLSVPTVATGFFAVPVIFNNPERLMNYMSLLLHRAITYCGITPTQQKLLNEIYKGKSSLSGMAGVMNINGKQISQEKERILAKLGMDNRMYALLQGTRFCPEIQRTEFISPDKIQLPP
;
A
#
# COMPACT_ATOMS: atom_id res chain seq x y z
N MET A 1 -0.46 34.93 -10.54
CA MET A 1 0.09 33.56 -10.51
C MET A 1 -1.02 32.62 -10.04
N ARG A 2 -2.07 32.42 -10.88
CA ARG A 2 -3.30 31.64 -10.60
C ARG A 2 -3.79 30.84 -11.83
N GLU A 3 -2.88 30.45 -12.73
CA GLU A 3 -3.27 29.83 -14.03
C GLU A 3 -2.93 28.35 -14.21
N ALA A 4 -2.59 27.61 -13.14
CA ALA A 4 -2.18 26.20 -13.28
C ALA A 4 -3.14 25.18 -12.60
N ILE A 5 -4.41 25.54 -12.31
CA ILE A 5 -5.31 24.68 -11.51
C ILE A 5 -6.39 23.98 -12.38
N HIS A 6 -6.51 24.30 -13.68
CA HIS A 6 -7.69 23.88 -14.45
C HIS A 6 -7.64 22.54 -15.20
N ASP A 7 -6.52 21.78 -15.16
CA ASP A 7 -6.40 20.51 -15.89
C ASP A 7 -5.92 19.33 -15.03
N GLN A 8 -6.20 19.34 -13.73
CA GLN A 8 -5.75 18.24 -12.87
C GLN A 8 -6.72 17.08 -12.93
N THR A 9 -6.35 16.03 -13.67
CA THR A 9 -7.10 14.77 -13.73
C THR A 9 -6.75 13.88 -12.54
N VAL A 10 -7.75 13.17 -12.01
CA VAL A 10 -7.57 12.14 -11.00
C VAL A 10 -7.84 10.77 -11.63
N ILE A 11 -6.94 9.82 -11.44
CA ILE A 11 -7.11 8.44 -11.89
C ILE A 11 -7.19 7.55 -10.64
N VAL A 12 -8.29 6.79 -10.52
CA VAL A 12 -8.49 5.83 -9.43
C VAL A 12 -8.34 4.42 -9.98
N HIS A 13 -7.42 3.65 -9.39
CA HIS A 13 -7.19 2.24 -9.74
C HIS A 13 -7.24 1.37 -8.49
N GLY A 14 -7.73 0.15 -8.60
CA GLY A 14 -7.78 -0.79 -7.48
C GLY A 14 -8.50 -2.10 -7.79
N ASP A 15 -8.61 -2.96 -6.78
CA ASP A 15 -9.16 -4.31 -6.88
C ASP A 15 -10.69 -4.37 -6.69
N CYS A 16 -11.25 -3.34 -6.09
CA CYS A 16 -12.63 -3.35 -5.63
C CYS A 16 -13.40 -2.21 -6.29
N TRP A 17 -14.24 -2.53 -7.28
CA TRP A 17 -15.03 -1.54 -8.00
C TRP A 17 -15.90 -0.66 -7.09
N PRO A 18 -16.64 -1.19 -6.09
CA PRO A 18 -17.39 -0.36 -5.14
C PRO A 18 -16.53 0.65 -4.39
N GLU A 19 -15.32 0.26 -3.98
CA GLU A 19 -14.38 1.15 -3.30
C GLU A 19 -13.91 2.27 -4.23
N MET A 20 -13.46 1.91 -5.43
CA MET A 20 -13.05 2.88 -6.44
C MET A 20 -14.15 3.88 -6.77
N SER A 21 -15.39 3.40 -6.93
CA SER A 21 -16.56 4.23 -7.20
C SER A 21 -16.90 5.17 -6.04
N ALA A 22 -16.76 4.71 -4.80
CA ALA A 22 -16.96 5.55 -3.62
C ALA A 22 -15.90 6.66 -3.54
N ILE A 23 -14.63 6.34 -3.80
CA ILE A 23 -13.55 7.34 -3.83
C ILE A 23 -13.75 8.32 -4.98
N GLN A 24 -14.13 7.86 -6.19
CA GLN A 24 -14.47 8.75 -7.30
C GLN A 24 -15.59 9.72 -6.92
N HIS A 25 -16.63 9.24 -6.27
CA HIS A 25 -17.73 10.10 -5.81
C HIS A 25 -17.24 11.15 -4.83
N VAL A 26 -16.40 10.77 -3.85
CA VAL A 26 -15.81 11.70 -2.89
C VAL A 26 -14.97 12.76 -3.58
N VAL A 27 -14.11 12.36 -4.53
CA VAL A 27 -13.29 13.31 -5.31
C VAL A 27 -14.16 14.32 -6.04
N ARG A 28 -15.23 13.87 -6.73
CA ARG A 28 -16.15 14.74 -7.47
C ARG A 28 -16.95 15.70 -6.58
N VAL A 29 -17.19 15.33 -5.34
CA VAL A 29 -17.88 16.21 -4.38
C VAL A 29 -16.93 17.26 -3.79
N ILE A 30 -15.67 16.88 -3.54
CA ILE A 30 -14.67 17.81 -2.99
C ILE A 30 -14.14 18.77 -4.06
N HIS A 31 -13.85 18.23 -5.26
CA HIS A 31 -13.29 18.92 -6.41
C HIS A 31 -14.10 18.62 -7.68
N PRO A 32 -15.29 19.24 -7.85
CA PRO A 32 -16.15 19.00 -9.01
C PRO A 32 -15.46 19.33 -10.35
N GLU A 33 -14.47 20.20 -10.31
CA GLU A 33 -13.67 20.64 -11.45
C GLU A 33 -12.63 19.61 -11.92
N TYR A 34 -12.31 18.59 -11.11
CA TYR A 34 -11.31 17.58 -11.48
C TYR A 34 -11.98 16.41 -12.23
N PRO A 35 -11.65 16.20 -13.52
CA PRO A 35 -11.98 14.94 -14.17
C PRO A 35 -11.46 13.77 -13.37
N CYS A 36 -12.31 12.75 -13.15
CA CYS A 36 -11.96 11.60 -12.32
C CYS A 36 -12.34 10.30 -13.02
N ASP A 37 -11.34 9.54 -13.44
CA ASP A 37 -11.47 8.32 -14.22
C ASP A 37 -11.19 7.07 -13.38
N LEU A 38 -11.94 5.99 -13.66
CA LEU A 38 -11.75 4.67 -13.03
C LEU A 38 -10.98 3.74 -13.97
N ALA A 39 -9.81 3.33 -13.56
CA ALA A 39 -9.01 2.33 -14.26
C ALA A 39 -9.27 0.94 -13.68
N GLY A 40 -10.07 0.13 -14.35
CA GLY A 40 -10.42 -1.24 -13.94
C GLY A 40 -9.33 -2.27 -14.19
N SER A 41 -8.33 -1.93 -15.01
CA SER A 41 -7.20 -2.78 -15.34
C SER A 41 -5.90 -1.97 -15.40
N LEU A 42 -4.74 -2.67 -15.38
CA LEU A 42 -3.45 -2.01 -15.59
C LEU A 42 -3.36 -1.37 -16.99
N THR A 43 -3.99 -1.98 -17.98
CA THR A 43 -4.05 -1.41 -19.34
C THR A 43 -4.81 -0.09 -19.37
N ASP A 44 -5.98 -0.02 -18.73
CA ASP A 44 -6.74 1.22 -18.59
C ASP A 44 -5.94 2.28 -17.87
N LEU A 45 -5.29 1.89 -16.76
CA LEU A 45 -4.44 2.79 -15.97
C LEU A 45 -3.34 3.42 -16.83
N LEU A 46 -2.60 2.61 -17.56
CA LEU A 46 -1.53 3.10 -18.46
C LEU A 46 -2.09 3.97 -19.57
N HIS A 47 -3.24 3.61 -20.14
CA HIS A 47 -3.91 4.41 -21.17
C HIS A 47 -4.28 5.80 -20.64
N PHE A 48 -4.93 5.90 -19.47
CA PHE A 48 -5.27 7.20 -18.86
C PHE A 48 -4.04 8.04 -18.50
N LEU A 49 -2.98 7.39 -17.98
CA LEU A 49 -1.74 8.08 -17.67
C LEU A 49 -1.04 8.66 -18.90
N THR A 50 -1.19 8.01 -20.07
CA THR A 50 -0.65 8.56 -21.32
C THR A 50 -1.44 9.77 -21.82
N GLN A 51 -2.73 9.86 -21.50
CA GLN A 51 -3.60 10.96 -21.89
C GLN A 51 -3.54 12.17 -20.94
N ALA A 52 -3.20 11.94 -19.67
CA ALA A 52 -3.17 12.96 -18.64
C ALA A 52 -1.81 13.00 -17.93
N PRO A 53 -0.78 13.63 -18.54
CA PRO A 53 0.53 13.81 -17.88
C PRO A 53 0.39 14.59 -16.59
N GLY A 54 0.96 14.07 -15.49
CA GLY A 54 0.86 14.70 -14.17
C GLY A 54 -0.46 14.45 -13.43
N ALA A 55 -1.33 13.56 -13.94
CA ALA A 55 -2.53 13.15 -13.22
C ALA A 55 -2.24 12.68 -11.79
N LEU A 56 -3.17 12.94 -10.87
CA LEU A 56 -3.15 12.41 -9.52
C LEU A 56 -3.57 10.96 -9.53
N LEU A 57 -2.75 10.08 -8.97
CA LEU A 57 -3.02 8.66 -8.92
C LEU A 57 -3.51 8.24 -7.54
N ILE A 58 -4.70 7.65 -7.47
CA ILE A 58 -5.23 7.04 -6.25
C ILE A 58 -5.29 5.53 -6.44
N LEU A 59 -4.57 4.80 -5.60
CA LEU A 59 -4.46 3.34 -5.64
C LEU A 59 -5.24 2.72 -4.47
N CYS A 60 -6.43 2.16 -4.76
CA CYS A 60 -7.31 1.50 -3.78
C CYS A 60 -6.95 0.01 -3.69
N LEU A 61 -5.89 -0.33 -2.95
CA LEU A 61 -5.33 -1.69 -2.92
C LEU A 61 -4.42 -1.93 -1.72
N ARG A 62 -4.13 -3.21 -1.45
CA ARG A 62 -3.17 -3.61 -0.41
C ARG A 62 -1.77 -3.75 -0.98
N PRO A 63 -0.82 -2.89 -0.62
CA PRO A 63 0.51 -2.86 -1.25
C PRO A 63 1.24 -4.21 -1.29
N ARG A 64 1.14 -5.03 -0.23
CA ARG A 64 1.76 -6.37 -0.17
C ARG A 64 1.23 -7.36 -1.21
N GLU A 65 0.01 -7.14 -1.73
CA GLU A 65 -0.64 -7.97 -2.73
C GLU A 65 -0.39 -7.47 -4.16
N HIS A 66 0.35 -6.35 -4.32
CA HIS A 66 0.57 -5.65 -5.58
C HIS A 66 2.04 -5.24 -5.83
N ILE A 67 2.99 -6.00 -5.32
CA ILE A 67 4.43 -5.71 -5.50
C ILE A 67 4.77 -5.58 -6.99
N TYR A 68 4.19 -6.41 -7.85
CA TYR A 68 4.43 -6.37 -9.28
C TYR A 68 3.85 -5.12 -9.95
N LEU A 69 2.71 -4.61 -9.45
CA LEU A 69 2.15 -3.34 -9.91
C LEU A 69 3.09 -2.17 -9.57
N PHE A 70 3.53 -2.07 -8.32
CA PHE A 70 4.47 -1.01 -7.91
C PHE A 70 5.79 -1.08 -8.68
N TYR A 71 6.26 -2.29 -8.97
CA TYR A 71 7.45 -2.48 -9.79
C TYR A 71 7.21 -2.00 -11.23
N ALA A 72 6.10 -2.37 -11.84
CA ALA A 72 5.71 -1.95 -13.18
C ALA A 72 5.55 -0.42 -13.26
N LEU A 73 4.90 0.19 -12.28
CA LEU A 73 4.63 1.63 -12.23
C LEU A 73 5.82 2.48 -11.75
N LYS A 74 7.01 1.92 -11.56
CA LYS A 74 8.13 2.64 -10.96
C LYS A 74 8.42 3.99 -11.63
N GLN A 75 8.41 4.06 -12.97
CA GLN A 75 8.63 5.31 -13.71
C GLN A 75 7.45 6.28 -13.57
N VAL A 76 6.23 5.75 -13.52
CA VAL A 76 5.01 6.52 -13.28
C VAL A 76 5.08 7.22 -11.93
N LEU A 77 5.44 6.49 -10.88
CA LEU A 77 5.49 7.00 -9.51
C LEU A 77 6.54 8.09 -9.29
N LEU A 78 7.52 8.24 -10.19
CA LEU A 78 8.47 9.34 -10.19
C LEU A 78 7.85 10.66 -10.68
N ASN A 79 6.85 10.58 -11.56
CA ASN A 79 6.30 11.74 -12.27
C ASN A 79 4.87 12.07 -11.84
N HIS A 80 4.15 11.13 -11.24
CA HIS A 80 2.76 11.31 -10.82
C HIS A 80 2.64 11.30 -9.30
N PRO A 81 2.01 12.32 -8.69
CA PRO A 81 1.62 12.25 -7.30
C PRO A 81 0.72 11.03 -7.07
N ALA A 82 1.01 10.25 -6.03
CA ALA A 82 0.27 9.03 -5.76
C ALA A 82 -0.14 8.92 -4.28
N LEU A 83 -1.39 8.50 -4.06
CA LEU A 83 -1.94 8.17 -2.75
C LEU A 83 -2.43 6.72 -2.75
N VAL A 84 -2.02 5.96 -1.76
CA VAL A 84 -2.53 4.59 -1.57
C VAL A 84 -3.59 4.58 -0.49
N ILE A 85 -4.74 3.94 -0.78
CA ILE A 85 -5.87 3.77 0.14
C ILE A 85 -6.05 2.29 0.41
N SER A 86 -6.19 1.89 1.67
CA SER A 86 -6.44 0.50 2.06
C SER A 86 -7.20 0.43 3.39
N ASP A 87 -7.80 -0.73 3.67
CA ASP A 87 -8.47 -1.01 4.93
C ASP A 87 -7.50 -1.02 6.12
N GLU A 88 -6.30 -1.56 5.92
CA GLU A 88 -5.23 -1.61 6.92
C GLU A 88 -3.85 -1.63 6.25
N PHE A 89 -2.85 -1.13 6.97
CA PHE A 89 -1.45 -1.13 6.52
C PHE A 89 -0.58 -1.91 7.50
N PHE A 90 -0.20 -3.12 7.12
CA PHE A 90 0.76 -3.92 7.88
C PHE A 90 2.20 -3.43 7.68
N PHE A 91 3.13 -4.01 8.42
CA PHE A 91 4.54 -3.66 8.29
C PHE A 91 5.07 -3.92 6.87
N SER A 92 4.66 -5.04 6.25
CA SER A 92 4.98 -5.36 4.86
C SER A 92 4.44 -4.31 3.87
N ASP A 93 3.21 -3.80 4.06
CA ASP A 93 2.63 -2.75 3.22
C ASP A 93 3.43 -1.46 3.30
N ARG A 94 3.76 -1.02 4.52
CA ARG A 94 4.57 0.19 4.73
C ARG A 94 5.95 0.06 4.10
N LEU A 95 6.56 -1.14 4.17
CA LEU A 95 7.84 -1.40 3.50
C LEU A 95 7.70 -1.29 1.98
N VAL A 96 6.64 -1.84 1.38
CA VAL A 96 6.37 -1.66 -0.05
C VAL A 96 6.34 -0.18 -0.38
N LEU A 97 5.52 0.63 0.29
CA LEU A 97 5.39 2.06 0.03
C LEU A 97 6.72 2.82 0.20
N GLN A 98 7.49 2.49 1.23
CA GLN A 98 8.83 3.06 1.44
C GLN A 98 9.82 2.68 0.33
N SER A 99 9.73 1.44 -0.19
CA SER A 99 10.63 0.94 -1.23
C SER A 99 10.44 1.64 -2.58
N TRP A 100 9.31 2.30 -2.79
CA TRP A 100 9.01 3.09 -3.99
C TRP A 100 8.85 4.59 -3.66
N GLY A 101 9.82 5.16 -2.94
CA GLY A 101 9.93 6.60 -2.74
C GLY A 101 9.13 7.18 -1.58
N GLY A 102 8.60 6.33 -0.69
CA GLY A 102 7.83 6.79 0.46
C GLY A 102 6.47 7.35 0.06
N LEU A 103 5.71 6.55 -0.70
CA LEU A 103 4.38 6.94 -1.17
C LEU A 103 3.45 7.30 -0.01
N SER A 104 2.63 8.33 -0.23
CA SER A 104 1.57 8.74 0.70
C SER A 104 0.50 7.67 0.80
N PHE A 105 -0.06 7.49 2.00
CA PHE A 105 -1.13 6.52 2.22
C PHE A 105 -2.12 7.00 3.27
N THR A 106 -3.34 6.50 3.19
CA THR A 106 -4.42 6.76 4.16
C THR A 106 -5.31 5.53 4.31
N SER A 107 -5.89 5.34 5.48
CA SER A 107 -6.77 4.20 5.74
C SER A 107 -8.22 4.51 5.36
N HIS A 108 -9.04 3.49 5.09
CA HIS A 108 -10.49 3.66 4.95
C HIS A 108 -11.12 4.30 6.18
N ARG A 109 -10.60 4.02 7.38
CA ARG A 109 -11.09 4.62 8.63
C ARG A 109 -10.99 6.13 8.61
N ASP A 110 -9.96 6.68 7.97
CA ASP A 110 -9.73 8.12 7.87
C ASP A 110 -10.65 8.78 6.83
N ILE A 111 -11.17 7.99 5.87
CA ILE A 111 -12.06 8.46 4.80
C ILE A 111 -13.54 8.25 5.16
N THR A 112 -13.85 7.24 5.97
CA THR A 112 -15.25 6.90 6.35
C THR A 112 -16.03 8.10 6.92
N PRO A 113 -15.49 8.96 7.80
CA PRO A 113 -16.20 10.14 8.27
C PRO A 113 -16.59 11.11 7.15
N LEU A 114 -15.70 11.28 6.18
CA LEU A 114 -15.91 12.12 5.00
C LEU A 114 -17.04 11.56 4.12
N ILE A 115 -17.01 10.26 3.81
CA ILE A 115 -18.05 9.57 3.04
C ILE A 115 -19.40 9.70 3.76
N THR A 116 -19.43 9.47 5.08
CA THR A 116 -20.66 9.56 5.89
C THR A 116 -21.22 10.98 5.89
N ALA A 117 -20.38 12.00 6.00
CA ALA A 117 -20.81 13.39 5.96
C ALA A 117 -21.39 13.77 4.59
N ILE A 118 -20.75 13.36 3.50
CA ILE A 118 -21.24 13.58 2.12
C ILE A 118 -22.60 12.89 1.93
N GLN A 119 -22.74 11.63 2.35
CA GLN A 119 -24.02 10.90 2.24
C GLN A 119 -25.15 11.55 3.03
N LYS A 120 -24.85 12.08 4.22
CA LYS A 120 -25.86 12.66 5.11
C LYS A 120 -26.24 14.11 4.76
N TYR A 121 -25.27 14.89 4.32
CA TYR A 121 -25.44 16.34 4.17
C TYR A 121 -25.29 16.82 2.72
N GLY A 122 -24.93 15.94 1.77
CA GLY A 122 -24.68 16.29 0.36
C GLY A 122 -23.44 17.13 0.13
N GLN A 123 -22.65 17.40 1.16
CA GLN A 123 -21.44 18.24 1.09
C GLN A 123 -20.37 17.75 2.09
N PRO A 124 -19.10 18.01 1.82
CA PRO A 124 -18.02 17.62 2.72
C PRO A 124 -18.03 18.49 3.99
N PRO A 125 -17.50 17.99 5.10
CA PRO A 125 -17.34 18.78 6.33
C PRO A 125 -16.32 19.92 6.13
N HIS A 126 -16.49 21.01 6.86
CA HIS A 126 -15.53 22.07 6.94
C HIS A 126 -14.96 22.19 8.38
N PRO A 127 -13.63 22.24 8.56
CA PRO A 127 -12.58 22.13 7.55
C PRO A 127 -12.46 20.71 6.97
N LEU A 128 -11.97 20.60 5.74
CA LEU A 128 -11.62 19.31 5.11
C LEU A 128 -10.38 18.73 5.78
N GLU A 129 -10.57 17.68 6.57
CA GLU A 129 -9.48 16.98 7.25
C GLU A 129 -9.26 15.59 6.62
N GLY A 130 -8.04 15.04 6.81
CA GLY A 130 -7.68 13.68 6.37
C GLY A 130 -6.68 13.61 5.22
N GLY A 131 -6.17 12.40 5.02
CA GLY A 131 -5.11 12.14 4.04
C GLY A 131 -5.52 12.41 2.60
N LEU A 132 -6.75 12.00 2.22
CA LEU A 132 -7.27 12.21 0.87
C LEU A 132 -7.45 13.71 0.55
N SER A 133 -8.09 14.47 1.45
CA SER A 133 -8.30 15.91 1.24
C SER A 133 -6.97 16.67 1.14
N ARG A 134 -6.00 16.32 1.99
CA ARG A 134 -4.66 16.91 1.93
C ARG A 134 -3.96 16.59 0.61
N PHE A 135 -4.04 15.34 0.17
CA PHE A 135 -3.44 14.89 -1.09
C PHE A 135 -4.03 15.65 -2.30
N LEU A 136 -5.35 15.80 -2.35
CA LEU A 136 -6.02 16.54 -3.43
C LEU A 136 -5.69 18.03 -3.42
N SER A 137 -5.50 18.64 -2.22
CA SER A 137 -5.19 20.06 -2.10
C SER A 137 -3.71 20.38 -2.36
N VAL A 138 -2.79 19.49 -1.94
CA VAL A 138 -1.34 19.67 -2.07
C VAL A 138 -0.71 18.35 -2.53
N PRO A 139 -0.89 18.00 -3.81
CA PRO A 139 -0.33 16.77 -4.34
C PRO A 139 1.20 16.83 -4.38
N THR A 140 1.84 15.77 -3.93
CA THR A 140 3.29 15.64 -3.91
C THR A 140 3.72 14.35 -4.59
N VAL A 141 4.71 14.44 -5.47
CA VAL A 141 5.37 13.25 -6.02
C VAL A 141 6.23 12.58 -4.96
N ALA A 142 6.49 11.29 -5.13
CA ALA A 142 7.38 10.55 -4.27
C ALA A 142 8.81 11.11 -4.37
N THR A 143 9.36 11.60 -3.26
CA THR A 143 10.71 12.20 -3.20
C THR A 143 11.71 11.33 -2.44
N GLY A 144 11.24 10.21 -1.87
CA GLY A 144 12.06 9.27 -1.13
C GLY A 144 12.93 8.39 -2.04
N PHE A 145 13.79 7.60 -1.41
CA PHE A 145 14.68 6.68 -2.12
C PHE A 145 13.92 5.47 -2.66
N PHE A 146 14.15 5.16 -3.94
CA PHE A 146 13.64 3.94 -4.58
C PHE A 146 14.59 2.78 -4.30
N ALA A 147 14.27 1.97 -3.28
CA ALA A 147 15.11 0.87 -2.83
C ALA A 147 15.17 -0.31 -3.83
N VAL A 148 14.18 -0.42 -4.73
CA VAL A 148 14.10 -1.52 -5.70
C VAL A 148 14.70 -1.10 -7.03
N PRO A 149 15.82 -1.73 -7.48
CA PRO A 149 16.43 -1.41 -8.77
C PRO A 149 15.54 -1.84 -9.95
N VAL A 150 15.71 -1.19 -11.11
CA VAL A 150 14.98 -1.51 -12.36
C VAL A 150 15.80 -2.52 -13.18
N ILE A 151 16.00 -3.71 -12.64
CA ILE A 151 16.83 -4.75 -13.30
C ILE A 151 16.22 -6.15 -13.25
N PHE A 152 15.05 -6.30 -12.60
CA PHE A 152 14.43 -7.62 -12.49
C PHE A 152 13.61 -7.94 -13.74
N ASN A 153 13.95 -9.02 -14.41
CA ASN A 153 13.21 -9.60 -15.53
C ASN A 153 12.46 -10.89 -15.13
N ASN A 154 12.47 -11.24 -13.84
CA ASN A 154 11.90 -12.45 -13.30
C ASN A 154 11.16 -12.14 -12.00
N PRO A 155 9.88 -12.54 -11.87
CA PRO A 155 9.06 -12.28 -10.69
C PRO A 155 9.64 -12.89 -9.40
N GLU A 156 10.21 -14.08 -9.48
CA GLU A 156 10.80 -14.76 -8.32
C GLU A 156 11.99 -13.97 -7.75
N ARG A 157 12.86 -13.43 -8.62
CA ARG A 157 14.00 -12.61 -8.18
C ARG A 157 13.53 -11.31 -7.51
N LEU A 158 12.50 -10.67 -8.03
CA LEU A 158 11.91 -9.49 -7.41
C LEU A 158 11.34 -9.84 -6.02
N MET A 159 10.56 -10.92 -5.92
CA MET A 159 9.97 -11.35 -4.64
C MET A 159 11.03 -11.73 -3.61
N ASN A 160 12.11 -12.41 -4.03
CA ASN A 160 13.24 -12.73 -3.17
C ASN A 160 13.94 -11.47 -2.66
N TYR A 161 14.13 -10.48 -3.53
CA TYR A 161 14.71 -9.19 -3.16
C TYR A 161 13.83 -8.43 -2.16
N MET A 162 12.52 -8.35 -2.42
CA MET A 162 11.55 -7.73 -1.50
C MET A 162 11.52 -8.45 -0.14
N SER A 163 11.58 -9.79 -0.15
CA SER A 163 11.65 -10.59 1.08
C SER A 163 12.94 -10.34 1.87
N LEU A 164 14.07 -10.13 1.19
CA LEU A 164 15.32 -9.73 1.83
C LEU A 164 15.21 -8.34 2.47
N LEU A 165 14.63 -7.37 1.78
CA LEU A 165 14.38 -6.03 2.34
C LEU A 165 13.49 -6.12 3.59
N LEU A 166 12.43 -6.91 3.53
CA LEU A 166 11.51 -7.10 4.66
C LEU A 166 12.22 -7.76 5.86
N HIS A 167 13.01 -8.80 5.61
CA HIS A 167 13.78 -9.46 6.66
C HIS A 167 14.76 -8.48 7.34
N ARG A 168 15.48 -7.69 6.56
CA ARG A 168 16.38 -6.66 7.09
C ARG A 168 15.62 -5.61 7.91
N ALA A 169 14.51 -5.10 7.40
CA ALA A 169 13.68 -4.11 8.10
C ALA A 169 13.15 -4.66 9.44
N ILE A 170 12.66 -5.89 9.47
CA ILE A 170 12.22 -6.58 10.69
C ILE A 170 13.38 -6.68 11.70
N THR A 171 14.56 -7.07 11.23
CA THR A 171 15.75 -7.17 12.09
C THR A 171 16.13 -5.82 12.70
N TYR A 172 16.07 -4.74 11.93
CA TYR A 172 16.33 -3.38 12.42
C TYR A 172 15.30 -2.89 13.46
N CYS A 173 14.09 -3.46 13.49
CA CYS A 173 13.12 -3.19 14.55
C CYS A 173 13.48 -3.84 15.90
N GLY A 174 14.64 -4.42 16.03
CA GLY A 174 15.15 -5.02 17.29
C GLY A 174 14.44 -6.32 17.66
N ILE A 175 14.07 -7.14 16.66
CA ILE A 175 13.51 -8.48 16.86
C ILE A 175 14.60 -9.39 17.46
N THR A 176 14.29 -9.98 18.63
CA THR A 176 15.23 -10.86 19.34
C THR A 176 15.32 -12.25 18.68
N PRO A 177 16.39 -13.04 18.96
CA PRO A 177 16.49 -14.41 18.44
C PRO A 177 15.29 -15.29 18.80
N THR A 178 14.73 -15.14 20.01
CA THR A 178 13.52 -15.85 20.44
C THR A 178 12.30 -15.44 19.60
N GLN A 179 12.15 -14.14 19.34
CA GLN A 179 11.08 -13.60 18.48
C GLN A 179 11.24 -14.05 17.03
N GLN A 180 12.47 -14.10 16.51
CA GLN A 180 12.74 -14.63 15.18
C GLN A 180 12.39 -16.13 15.07
N LYS A 181 12.72 -16.92 16.09
CA LYS A 181 12.30 -18.32 16.16
C LYS A 181 10.78 -18.46 16.15
N LEU A 182 10.07 -17.61 16.90
CA LEU A 182 8.60 -17.59 16.92
C LEU A 182 8.02 -17.29 15.52
N LEU A 183 8.53 -16.26 14.82
CA LEU A 183 8.11 -15.95 13.45
C LEU A 183 8.34 -17.15 12.51
N ASN A 184 9.48 -17.81 12.60
CA ASN A 184 9.78 -18.98 11.78
C ASN A 184 8.80 -20.14 12.01
N GLU A 185 8.38 -20.39 13.25
CA GLU A 185 7.38 -21.43 13.54
C GLU A 185 5.99 -21.05 13.04
N ILE A 186 5.61 -19.78 13.08
CA ILE A 186 4.38 -19.26 12.48
C ILE A 186 4.40 -19.46 10.95
N TYR A 187 5.53 -19.18 10.29
CA TYR A 187 5.67 -19.37 8.82
C TYR A 187 5.57 -20.83 8.39
N LYS A 188 5.92 -21.79 9.28
CA LYS A 188 5.74 -23.22 9.04
C LYS A 188 4.28 -23.68 9.20
N GLY A 189 3.34 -22.76 9.43
CA GLY A 189 1.93 -23.07 9.58
C GLY A 189 1.52 -23.51 10.99
N LYS A 190 2.39 -23.43 11.99
CA LYS A 190 2.04 -23.71 13.37
C LYS A 190 1.22 -22.55 13.95
N SER A 191 -0.09 -22.69 13.89
CA SER A 191 -1.03 -21.66 14.38
C SER A 191 -1.43 -21.85 15.85
N SER A 192 -1.22 -23.02 16.44
CA SER A 192 -1.60 -23.28 17.82
C SER A 192 -0.50 -22.89 18.80
N LEU A 193 -0.88 -22.18 19.87
CA LEU A 193 0.05 -21.81 20.96
C LEU A 193 0.72 -23.01 21.62
N SER A 194 -0.03 -24.13 21.80
CA SER A 194 0.49 -25.37 22.37
C SER A 194 1.55 -26.03 21.49
N GLY A 195 1.33 -26.04 20.17
CA GLY A 195 2.30 -26.59 19.21
C GLY A 195 3.61 -25.79 19.18
N MET A 196 3.51 -24.45 19.26
CA MET A 196 4.68 -23.58 19.35
C MET A 196 5.41 -23.69 20.70
N ALA A 197 4.66 -23.84 21.82
CA ALA A 197 5.21 -23.98 23.16
C ALA A 197 6.18 -25.16 23.28
N GLY A 198 5.78 -26.32 22.74
CA GLY A 198 6.62 -27.52 22.75
C GLY A 198 7.93 -27.35 21.96
N VAL A 199 7.89 -26.70 20.79
CA VAL A 199 9.09 -26.50 19.96
C VAL A 199 10.03 -25.45 20.50
N MET A 200 9.47 -24.41 21.14
CA MET A 200 10.24 -23.30 21.68
C MET A 200 10.71 -23.52 23.11
N ASN A 201 10.21 -24.56 23.78
CA ASN A 201 10.45 -24.86 25.18
C ASN A 201 10.09 -23.69 26.12
N ILE A 202 8.98 -23.01 25.85
CA ILE A 202 8.39 -21.92 26.62
C ILE A 202 6.89 -22.14 26.77
N ASN A 203 6.27 -21.54 27.79
CA ASN A 203 4.83 -21.70 27.98
C ASN A 203 3.99 -20.81 27.05
N GLY A 204 2.70 -21.16 26.87
CA GLY A 204 1.80 -20.44 25.96
C GLY A 204 1.61 -18.96 26.32
N LYS A 205 1.69 -18.60 27.61
CA LYS A 205 1.63 -17.20 28.05
C LYS A 205 2.84 -16.40 27.56
N GLN A 206 4.03 -16.99 27.63
CA GLN A 206 5.26 -16.36 27.10
C GLN A 206 5.18 -16.19 25.59
N ILE A 207 4.63 -17.17 24.84
CA ILE A 207 4.42 -17.04 23.38
C ILE A 207 3.50 -15.85 23.08
N SER A 208 2.38 -15.73 23.81
CA SER A 208 1.46 -14.59 23.63
C SER A 208 2.15 -13.26 23.91
N GLN A 209 2.96 -13.17 24.95
CA GLN A 209 3.72 -11.97 25.28
C GLN A 209 4.75 -11.63 24.18
N GLU A 210 5.49 -12.62 23.67
CA GLU A 210 6.46 -12.38 22.60
C GLU A 210 5.77 -11.98 21.30
N LYS A 211 4.61 -12.57 20.97
CA LYS A 211 3.77 -12.14 19.84
C LYS A 211 3.37 -10.66 19.97
N GLU A 212 2.87 -10.26 21.12
CA GLU A 212 2.47 -8.86 21.40
C GLU A 212 3.67 -7.90 21.27
N ARG A 213 4.83 -8.29 21.77
CA ARG A 213 6.07 -7.50 21.65
C ARG A 213 6.52 -7.35 20.20
N ILE A 214 6.41 -8.40 19.39
CA ILE A 214 6.72 -8.33 17.94
C ILE A 214 5.77 -7.35 17.28
N LEU A 215 4.46 -7.50 17.49
CA LEU A 215 3.44 -6.63 16.88
C LEU A 215 3.65 -5.16 17.26
N ALA A 216 3.91 -4.89 18.53
CA ALA A 216 4.22 -3.54 19.02
C ALA A 216 5.49 -2.96 18.35
N LYS A 217 6.57 -3.73 18.24
CA LYS A 217 7.81 -3.32 17.57
C LYS A 217 7.60 -3.01 16.08
N LEU A 218 6.70 -3.75 15.45
CA LEU A 218 6.38 -3.58 14.04
C LEU A 218 5.22 -2.59 13.82
N GLY A 219 4.68 -1.96 14.87
CA GLY A 219 3.56 -1.02 14.80
C GLY A 219 2.32 -1.64 14.17
N MET A 220 1.96 -2.85 14.57
CA MET A 220 0.79 -3.58 14.10
C MET A 220 -0.18 -3.91 15.24
N ASP A 221 -1.46 -4.02 14.92
CA ASP A 221 -2.49 -4.45 15.88
C ASP A 221 -2.27 -5.89 16.37
N ASN A 222 -2.74 -6.19 17.58
CA ASN A 222 -2.55 -7.51 18.20
C ASN A 222 -3.47 -8.59 17.59
N ARG A 223 -3.14 -9.01 16.36
CA ARG A 223 -3.80 -10.11 15.65
C ARG A 223 -2.76 -11.09 15.09
N MET A 224 -3.00 -12.40 15.22
CA MET A 224 -2.10 -13.43 14.65
C MET A 224 -1.99 -13.29 13.12
N TYR A 225 -3.09 -12.97 12.47
CA TYR A 225 -3.13 -12.69 11.04
C TYR A 225 -2.19 -11.55 10.64
N ALA A 226 -2.12 -10.48 11.45
CA ALA A 226 -1.22 -9.35 11.20
C ALA A 226 0.26 -9.78 11.20
N LEU A 227 0.66 -10.70 12.10
CA LEU A 227 2.00 -11.26 12.07
C LEU A 227 2.29 -11.98 10.75
N LEU A 228 1.39 -12.90 10.35
CA LEU A 228 1.60 -13.69 9.14
C LEU A 228 1.68 -12.83 7.90
N GLN A 229 0.73 -11.92 7.72
CA GLN A 229 0.64 -11.06 6.54
C GLN A 229 1.64 -9.89 6.56
N GLY A 230 1.93 -9.37 7.74
CA GLY A 230 2.79 -8.19 7.91
C GLY A 230 4.28 -8.47 7.93
N THR A 231 4.70 -9.74 8.01
CA THR A 231 6.11 -10.09 8.20
C THR A 231 6.68 -11.00 7.10
N ARG A 232 5.89 -11.30 6.06
CA ARG A 232 6.37 -12.03 4.88
C ARG A 232 5.66 -11.55 3.62
N PHE A 233 6.29 -11.72 2.47
CA PHE A 233 5.65 -11.63 1.17
C PHE A 233 5.33 -13.02 0.64
N CYS A 234 4.21 -13.15 -0.07
CA CYS A 234 3.74 -14.41 -0.65
C CYS A 234 3.51 -14.19 -2.15
N PRO A 235 4.22 -14.91 -3.02
CA PRO A 235 4.00 -14.84 -4.47
C PRO A 235 2.56 -15.19 -4.86
N GLU A 236 1.94 -16.11 -4.12
CA GLU A 236 0.62 -16.68 -4.41
C GLU A 236 -0.53 -15.68 -4.20
N ILE A 237 -0.31 -14.61 -3.43
CA ILE A 237 -1.33 -13.57 -3.20
C ILE A 237 -1.16 -12.37 -4.13
N GLN A 238 -0.16 -12.37 -5.02
CA GLN A 238 0.02 -11.26 -5.95
C GLN A 238 -1.13 -11.21 -6.95
N ARG A 239 -1.82 -10.06 -7.01
CA ARG A 239 -3.03 -9.86 -7.83
C ARG A 239 -2.72 -9.25 -9.20
N THR A 240 -1.55 -8.71 -9.37
CA THR A 240 -1.09 -8.14 -10.64
C THR A 240 -0.07 -9.07 -11.28
N GLU A 241 -0.18 -9.31 -12.57
CA GLU A 241 0.84 -10.06 -13.31
C GLU A 241 2.17 -9.29 -13.34
N PHE A 242 3.27 -10.04 -13.39
CA PHE A 242 4.59 -9.45 -13.49
C PHE A 242 4.81 -8.85 -14.89
N ILE A 243 5.02 -7.54 -14.93
CA ILE A 243 5.41 -6.81 -16.14
C ILE A 243 6.72 -6.08 -15.85
N SER A 244 7.72 -6.30 -16.70
CA SER A 244 8.97 -5.54 -16.59
C SER A 244 8.72 -4.06 -16.91
N PRO A 245 9.27 -3.11 -16.13
CA PRO A 245 9.12 -1.68 -16.38
C PRO A 245 9.52 -1.25 -17.79
N ASP A 246 10.50 -1.94 -18.41
CA ASP A 246 10.95 -1.66 -19.78
C ASP A 246 9.88 -1.89 -20.86
N LYS A 247 8.84 -2.66 -20.53
CA LYS A 247 7.70 -2.92 -21.41
C LYS A 247 6.60 -1.87 -21.28
N ILE A 248 6.68 -1.00 -20.29
CA ILE A 248 5.73 0.08 -20.07
C ILE A 248 6.28 1.31 -20.77
N GLN A 249 5.81 1.53 -22.01
CA GLN A 249 6.12 2.74 -22.77
C GLN A 249 5.08 3.79 -22.40
N LEU A 250 5.46 4.71 -21.52
CA LEU A 250 4.75 5.98 -21.39
C LEU A 250 5.42 6.96 -22.36
N PRO A 251 4.67 7.80 -23.06
CA PRO A 251 5.25 8.87 -23.86
C PRO A 251 6.05 9.79 -22.95
N PRO A 252 7.14 10.38 -23.44
CA PRO A 252 7.99 11.29 -22.71
C PRO A 252 7.26 12.55 -22.27
#